data_5c0add0033eb81fb4b929d91219200cb
#
_entry.id   5c0add0033eb81fb4b929d91219200cb
#
_cell.length_a   1.000
_cell.length_b   1.000
_cell.length_c   1.000
_cell.angle_alpha   90.00
_cell.angle_beta   90.00
_cell.angle_gamma   90.00
#
_symmetry.space_group_name_H-M   'P 1'
#
loop_
_entity.id
_entity.type
_entity.pdbx_description
1 polymer ?
#
loop_
_entity_poly.entity_id
_entity_poly.type
_entity_poly.pdbx_seq_one_letter_code
_entity_poly.pdbx_strand_id
1 'polypeptide(L)'
;GQVLNARTRHFDSALAASLFADGVDVSLYDKILYMGNEKYIHFLHAFFAMKKQVLDIEEFHIYDIALDLEPATDVRYTIDECRTILKKALGVLGDDYIVGIDRAFAERWIDFYPSKEKRTGAYSWGTYDSNPYILMNFTGSYDSLSTLAHELGHSMHSYYSNRHNRPMLANYQIFVAEVASTVNEILLNRYLLDTSTDKAYRRYILS
;
A
#
# COMPACT_ATOMS: atom_id res chain seq x y z
N GLY A 1 4.99 -12.91 27.22
CA GLY A 1 5.86 -13.09 26.02
C GLY A 1 6.81 -11.92 25.81
N GLN A 2 6.37 -10.77 25.28
CA GLN A 2 7.24 -9.67 24.82
C GLN A 2 8.10 -9.05 25.93
N VAL A 3 7.52 -8.76 27.11
CA VAL A 3 8.26 -8.19 28.24
C VAL A 3 9.35 -9.13 28.76
N LEU A 4 9.08 -10.44 28.81
CA LEU A 4 10.08 -11.43 29.19
C LEU A 4 11.23 -11.46 28.16
N ASN A 5 10.92 -11.48 26.87
CA ASN A 5 11.91 -11.45 25.80
C ASN A 5 12.80 -10.20 25.90
N ALA A 6 12.19 -9.02 26.07
CA ALA A 6 12.93 -7.77 26.22
C ALA A 6 13.89 -7.82 27.43
N ARG A 7 13.42 -8.26 28.60
CA ARG A 7 14.24 -8.40 29.81
C ARG A 7 15.38 -9.40 29.65
N THR A 8 15.10 -10.56 29.07
CA THR A 8 16.12 -11.61 28.84
C THR A 8 17.21 -11.13 27.89
N ARG A 9 16.90 -10.27 26.96
CA ARG A 9 17.81 -9.71 25.96
C ARG A 9 18.38 -8.34 26.36
N HIS A 10 18.12 -7.88 27.56
CA HIS A 10 18.62 -6.61 28.12
C HIS A 10 18.17 -5.35 27.36
N PHE A 11 16.95 -5.37 26.82
CA PHE A 11 16.33 -4.15 26.29
C PHE A 11 15.62 -3.37 27.39
N ASP A 12 15.64 -2.04 27.30
CA ASP A 12 15.00 -1.14 28.26
C ASP A 12 13.48 -1.33 28.33
N SER A 13 12.86 -1.70 27.19
CA SER A 13 11.42 -1.93 27.08
C SER A 13 11.06 -2.96 26.01
N ALA A 14 9.82 -3.46 26.06
CA ALA A 14 9.27 -4.30 25.00
C ALA A 14 9.18 -3.54 23.67
N LEU A 15 8.92 -2.23 23.70
CA LEU A 15 8.91 -1.36 22.54
C LEU A 15 10.32 -1.27 21.92
N ALA A 16 11.33 -0.99 22.73
CA ALA A 16 12.72 -0.94 22.26
C ALA A 16 13.16 -2.26 21.61
N ALA A 17 12.78 -3.39 22.21
CA ALA A 17 13.06 -4.72 21.65
C ALA A 17 12.35 -4.96 20.31
N SER A 18 11.12 -4.47 20.16
CA SER A 18 10.35 -4.60 18.93
C SER A 18 10.94 -3.77 17.78
N LEU A 19 11.31 -2.52 18.07
CA LEU A 19 11.84 -1.58 17.08
C LEU A 19 13.30 -1.87 16.68
N PHE A 20 14.03 -2.59 17.53
CA PHE A 20 15.43 -2.90 17.28
C PHE A 20 15.66 -3.66 15.96
N ALA A 21 14.78 -4.62 15.67
CA ALA A 21 14.89 -5.41 14.44
C ALA A 21 14.74 -4.56 13.16
N ASP A 22 13.95 -3.50 13.25
CA ASP A 22 13.69 -2.59 12.14
C ASP A 22 14.67 -1.40 12.07
N GLY A 23 15.60 -1.33 13.04
CA GLY A 23 16.57 -0.23 13.14
C GLY A 23 15.92 1.12 13.46
N VAL A 24 14.73 1.11 14.08
CA VAL A 24 13.94 2.31 14.41
C VAL A 24 14.19 2.72 15.87
N ASP A 25 14.54 3.97 16.09
CA ASP A 25 14.69 4.55 17.42
C ASP A 25 13.32 4.80 18.07
N VAL A 26 13.22 4.58 19.40
CA VAL A 26 11.98 4.81 20.17
C VAL A 26 11.49 6.25 20.02
N SER A 27 12.39 7.22 19.93
CA SER A 27 12.04 8.63 19.78
C SER A 27 11.29 8.92 18.45
N LEU A 28 11.56 8.16 17.39
CA LEU A 28 10.80 8.26 16.14
C LEU A 28 9.36 7.78 16.33
N TYR A 29 9.18 6.67 17.04
CA TYR A 29 7.86 6.15 17.39
C TYR A 29 7.05 7.17 18.22
N ASP A 30 7.64 7.70 19.28
CA ASP A 30 7.01 8.72 20.13
C ASP A 30 6.66 9.99 19.34
N LYS A 31 7.54 10.39 18.41
CA LYS A 31 7.29 11.53 17.52
C LYS A 31 6.11 11.30 16.59
N ILE A 32 5.96 10.10 16.03
CA ILE A 32 4.80 9.74 15.19
C ILE A 32 3.52 9.79 16.02
N LEU A 33 3.51 9.24 17.24
CA LEU A 33 2.36 9.33 18.14
C LEU A 33 1.99 10.77 18.48
N TYR A 34 2.99 11.60 18.82
CA TYR A 34 2.76 13.02 19.07
C TYR A 34 2.18 13.74 17.85
N MET A 35 2.73 13.48 16.65
CA MET A 35 2.24 14.11 15.43
C MET A 35 0.79 13.70 15.13
N GLY A 36 0.44 12.42 15.31
CA GLY A 36 -0.91 11.92 15.04
C GLY A 36 -1.92 12.42 16.08
N ASN A 37 -1.60 12.31 17.36
CA ASN A 37 -2.57 12.54 18.43
C ASN A 37 -2.66 13.99 18.90
N GLU A 38 -1.58 14.79 18.75
CA GLU A 38 -1.53 16.15 19.26
C GLU A 38 -1.45 17.19 18.13
N LYS A 39 -0.50 17.00 17.22
CA LYS A 39 -0.22 18.05 16.24
C LYS A 39 -1.21 18.08 15.08
N TYR A 40 -1.61 16.93 14.55
CA TYR A 40 -2.39 16.86 13.30
C TYR A 40 -3.80 16.29 13.48
N ILE A 41 -4.18 15.86 14.67
CA ILE A 41 -5.51 15.28 14.94
C ILE A 41 -6.67 16.21 14.52
N HIS A 42 -6.47 17.52 14.60
CA HIS A 42 -7.48 18.49 14.22
C HIS A 42 -7.85 18.44 12.72
N PHE A 43 -6.91 18.05 11.84
CA PHE A 43 -7.23 17.84 10.42
C PHE A 43 -8.15 16.64 10.22
N LEU A 44 -7.93 15.55 10.98
CA LEU A 44 -8.80 14.38 10.96
C LEU A 44 -10.19 14.72 11.46
N HIS A 45 -10.29 15.49 12.55
CA HIS A 45 -11.58 15.96 13.07
C HIS A 45 -12.31 16.88 12.05
N ALA A 46 -11.58 17.77 11.40
CA ALA A 46 -12.15 18.63 10.35
C ALA A 46 -12.66 17.80 9.15
N PHE A 47 -11.91 16.78 8.74
CA PHE A 47 -12.31 15.85 7.68
C PHE A 47 -13.59 15.11 8.05
N PHE A 48 -13.70 14.56 9.26
CA PHE A 48 -14.90 13.85 9.71
C PHE A 48 -16.10 14.79 9.86
N ALA A 49 -15.88 16.03 10.31
CA ALA A 49 -16.94 17.04 10.36
C ALA A 49 -17.47 17.38 8.96
N MET A 50 -16.57 17.54 7.98
CA MET A 50 -16.95 17.71 6.58
C MET A 50 -17.70 16.47 6.05
N LYS A 51 -17.19 15.28 6.32
CA LYS A 51 -17.80 14.00 5.90
C LYS A 51 -19.22 13.85 6.44
N LYS A 52 -19.43 14.16 7.73
CA LYS A 52 -20.75 14.20 8.36
C LYS A 52 -21.73 15.12 7.62
N GLN A 53 -21.27 16.34 7.24
CA GLN A 53 -22.10 17.30 6.51
C GLN A 53 -22.44 16.84 5.09
N VAL A 54 -21.46 16.29 4.37
CA VAL A 54 -21.65 15.80 2.99
C VAL A 54 -22.59 14.60 2.93
N LEU A 55 -22.52 13.71 3.91
CA LEU A 55 -23.38 12.54 4.02
C LEU A 55 -24.74 12.83 4.61
N ASP A 56 -24.99 14.06 5.09
CA ASP A 56 -26.24 14.51 5.73
C ASP A 56 -26.70 13.58 6.86
N ILE A 57 -25.78 13.15 7.73
CA ILE A 57 -26.06 12.30 8.88
C ILE A 57 -26.09 13.09 10.18
N GLU A 58 -27.09 12.81 11.02
CA GLU A 58 -27.30 13.55 12.27
C GLU A 58 -26.19 13.27 13.31
N GLU A 59 -25.79 12.01 13.45
CA GLU A 59 -24.69 11.58 14.32
C GLU A 59 -23.64 10.82 13.50
N PHE A 60 -22.35 11.12 13.73
CA PHE A 60 -21.24 10.45 13.05
C PHE A 60 -20.57 9.46 14.00
N HIS A 61 -20.62 8.17 13.63
CA HIS A 61 -20.05 7.08 14.41
C HIS A 61 -18.81 6.50 13.74
N ILE A 62 -18.04 5.70 14.49
CA ILE A 62 -16.80 5.09 13.99
C ILE A 62 -17.01 4.22 12.74
N TYR A 63 -18.17 3.59 12.59
CA TYR A 63 -18.50 2.77 11.42
C TYR A 63 -18.83 3.62 10.18
N ASP A 64 -19.18 4.90 10.36
CA ASP A 64 -19.44 5.84 9.25
C ASP A 64 -18.15 6.30 8.56
N ILE A 65 -16.99 6.05 9.19
CA ILE A 65 -15.68 6.31 8.58
C ILE A 65 -15.52 5.55 7.25
N ALA A 66 -16.11 4.36 7.15
CA ALA A 66 -16.04 3.52 5.96
C ALA A 66 -17.02 3.90 4.84
N LEU A 67 -17.93 4.86 5.08
CA LEU A 67 -18.86 5.29 4.03
C LEU A 67 -18.12 6.12 2.98
N ASP A 68 -18.37 5.84 1.71
CA ASP A 68 -17.84 6.64 0.62
C ASP A 68 -18.55 8.00 0.54
N LEU A 69 -17.79 9.07 0.24
CA LEU A 69 -18.35 10.40 0.03
C LEU A 69 -19.08 10.53 -1.31
N GLU A 70 -18.76 9.69 -2.25
CA GLU A 70 -19.43 9.58 -3.55
C GLU A 70 -19.95 8.16 -3.72
N PRO A 71 -21.09 7.97 -4.40
CA PRO A 71 -21.53 6.64 -4.77
C PRO A 71 -20.41 5.91 -5.51
N ALA A 72 -20.23 4.63 -5.22
CA ALA A 72 -19.26 3.81 -5.94
C ALA A 72 -19.47 4.01 -7.44
N THR A 73 -18.44 4.45 -8.14
CA THR A 73 -18.51 4.56 -9.58
C THR A 73 -18.62 3.15 -10.15
N ASP A 74 -19.45 2.96 -11.19
CA ASP A 74 -19.55 1.68 -11.90
C ASP A 74 -18.29 1.37 -12.73
N VAL A 75 -17.23 2.15 -12.55
CA VAL A 75 -15.95 1.94 -13.24
C VAL A 75 -15.36 0.61 -12.81
N ARG A 76 -15.18 -0.26 -13.79
CA ARG A 76 -14.53 -1.56 -13.62
C ARG A 76 -13.34 -1.66 -14.56
N TYR A 77 -12.28 -2.22 -14.05
CA TYR A 77 -11.03 -2.44 -14.78
C TYR A 77 -10.86 -3.93 -15.07
N THR A 78 -10.50 -4.23 -16.30
CA THR A 78 -9.94 -5.54 -16.66
C THR A 78 -8.46 -5.60 -16.27
N ILE A 79 -7.90 -6.80 -16.20
CA ILE A 79 -6.47 -7.00 -15.92
C ILE A 79 -5.60 -6.32 -16.99
N ASP A 80 -5.99 -6.37 -18.25
CA ASP A 80 -5.25 -5.75 -19.36
C ASP A 80 -5.30 -4.22 -19.30
N GLU A 81 -6.43 -3.64 -18.88
CA GLU A 81 -6.53 -2.21 -18.62
C GLU A 81 -5.65 -1.81 -17.43
N CYS A 82 -5.68 -2.57 -16.32
CA CYS A 82 -4.78 -2.34 -15.18
C CYS A 82 -3.31 -2.35 -15.62
N ARG A 83 -2.89 -3.35 -16.41
CA ARG A 83 -1.53 -3.40 -16.96
C ARG A 83 -1.19 -2.16 -17.75
N THR A 84 -2.10 -1.73 -18.64
CA THR A 84 -1.91 -0.55 -19.48
C THR A 84 -1.79 0.73 -18.67
N ILE A 85 -2.66 0.91 -17.69
CA ILE A 85 -2.68 2.07 -16.79
C ILE A 85 -1.39 2.10 -15.97
N LEU A 86 -1.02 0.98 -15.35
CA LEU A 86 0.18 0.88 -14.52
C LEU A 86 1.46 1.18 -15.30
N LYS A 87 1.58 0.68 -16.53
CA LYS A 87 2.73 1.01 -17.38
C LYS A 87 2.84 2.49 -17.69
N LYS A 88 1.72 3.17 -17.91
CA LYS A 88 1.70 4.62 -18.15
C LYS A 88 1.99 5.41 -16.87
N ALA A 89 1.37 5.03 -15.76
CA ALA A 89 1.53 5.70 -14.48
C ALA A 89 2.95 5.57 -13.92
N LEU A 90 3.54 4.38 -14.03
CA LEU A 90 4.85 4.05 -13.48
C LEU A 90 6.00 4.27 -14.47
N GLY A 91 5.71 4.69 -15.70
CA GLY A 91 6.72 4.92 -16.74
C GLY A 91 7.79 5.95 -16.35
N VAL A 92 7.46 6.87 -15.45
CA VAL A 92 8.42 7.84 -14.89
C VAL A 92 9.58 7.17 -14.12
N LEU A 93 9.41 5.93 -13.66
CA LEU A 93 10.42 5.13 -12.96
C LEU A 93 11.47 4.51 -13.91
N GLY A 94 11.27 4.63 -15.23
CA GLY A 94 12.21 4.17 -16.24
C GLY A 94 11.82 2.86 -16.91
N ASP A 95 12.46 2.61 -18.07
CA ASP A 95 12.13 1.47 -18.93
C ASP A 95 12.39 0.11 -18.26
N ASP A 96 13.46 -0.01 -17.47
CA ASP A 96 13.78 -1.24 -16.73
C ASP A 96 12.66 -1.62 -15.74
N TYR A 97 12.05 -0.60 -15.10
CA TYR A 97 10.92 -0.82 -14.21
C TYR A 97 9.71 -1.36 -14.98
N ILE A 98 9.42 -0.79 -16.14
CA ILE A 98 8.31 -1.23 -17.01
C ILE A 98 8.53 -2.63 -17.56
N VAL A 99 9.76 -2.99 -17.91
CA VAL A 99 10.10 -4.38 -18.27
C VAL A 99 9.81 -5.34 -17.10
N GLY A 100 10.12 -4.95 -15.87
CA GLY A 100 9.79 -5.73 -14.67
C GLY A 100 8.28 -5.90 -14.49
N ILE A 101 7.49 -4.83 -14.67
CA ILE A 101 6.03 -4.89 -14.66
C ILE A 101 5.51 -5.84 -15.75
N ASP A 102 6.00 -5.73 -16.97
CA ASP A 102 5.59 -6.62 -18.07
C ASP A 102 5.89 -8.10 -17.74
N ARG A 103 7.03 -8.37 -17.12
CA ARG A 103 7.38 -9.73 -16.67
C ARG A 103 6.42 -10.24 -15.60
N ALA A 104 6.03 -9.39 -14.63
CA ALA A 104 5.10 -9.77 -13.57
C ALA A 104 3.78 -10.33 -14.15
N PHE A 105 3.27 -9.70 -15.20
CA PHE A 105 2.07 -10.16 -15.89
C PHE A 105 2.32 -11.38 -16.78
N ALA A 106 3.42 -11.40 -17.55
CA ALA A 106 3.70 -12.46 -18.53
C ALA A 106 4.17 -13.77 -17.87
N GLU A 107 4.96 -13.68 -16.80
CA GLU A 107 5.56 -14.82 -16.10
C GLU A 107 4.70 -15.32 -14.92
N ARG A 108 3.45 -14.85 -14.84
CA ARG A 108 2.47 -15.28 -13.82
C ARG A 108 2.96 -15.07 -12.39
N TRP A 109 3.49 -13.88 -12.08
CA TRP A 109 3.81 -13.55 -10.70
C TRP A 109 2.56 -13.29 -9.86
N ILE A 110 1.40 -13.03 -10.50
CA ILE A 110 0.20 -12.51 -9.86
C ILE A 110 -0.91 -13.56 -9.90
N ASP A 111 -1.37 -13.96 -8.72
CA ASP A 111 -2.60 -14.73 -8.55
C ASP A 111 -3.76 -13.77 -8.27
N PHE A 112 -4.53 -13.45 -9.31
CA PHE A 112 -5.48 -12.36 -9.33
C PHE A 112 -6.79 -12.63 -8.60
N TYR A 113 -7.45 -13.74 -8.91
CA TYR A 113 -8.86 -13.90 -8.58
C TYR A 113 -9.11 -14.50 -7.20
N PRO A 114 -10.21 -14.08 -6.53
CA PRO A 114 -10.62 -14.70 -5.28
C PRO A 114 -11.00 -16.18 -5.50
N SER A 115 -10.74 -17.01 -4.52
CA SER A 115 -11.20 -18.39 -4.46
C SER A 115 -11.60 -18.73 -3.04
N LYS A 116 -12.38 -19.83 -2.87
CA LYS A 116 -12.95 -20.23 -1.57
C LYS A 116 -11.88 -20.40 -0.47
N GLU A 117 -10.73 -20.93 -0.81
CA GLU A 117 -9.65 -21.22 0.15
C GLU A 117 -8.61 -20.08 0.26
N LYS A 118 -8.74 -19.03 -0.55
CA LYS A 118 -7.82 -17.92 -0.57
C LYS A 118 -8.12 -16.94 0.57
N ARG A 119 -7.09 -16.51 1.29
CA ARG A 119 -7.24 -15.50 2.33
C ARG A 119 -7.62 -14.14 1.72
N THR A 120 -8.34 -13.35 2.48
CA THR A 120 -8.66 -11.95 2.12
C THR A 120 -7.41 -11.08 2.13
N GLY A 121 -7.48 -9.92 1.45
CA GLY A 121 -6.36 -9.00 1.33
C GLY A 121 -5.44 -9.34 0.15
N ALA A 122 -4.26 -8.75 0.17
CA ALA A 122 -3.20 -8.99 -0.80
C ALA A 122 -1.83 -8.98 -0.11
N TYR A 123 -0.84 -9.57 -0.73
CA TYR A 123 0.56 -9.46 -0.33
C TYR A 123 1.50 -9.85 -1.46
N SER A 124 2.70 -9.30 -1.44
CA SER A 124 3.82 -9.74 -2.28
C SER A 124 4.82 -10.53 -1.44
N TRP A 125 5.23 -11.68 -1.94
CA TRP A 125 6.22 -12.53 -1.28
C TRP A 125 7.08 -13.28 -2.30
N GLY A 126 8.36 -13.40 -2.00
CA GLY A 126 9.31 -14.18 -2.79
C GLY A 126 10.52 -14.59 -1.96
N THR A 127 11.34 -15.47 -2.53
CA THR A 127 12.66 -15.80 -1.98
C THR A 127 13.74 -15.24 -2.88
N TYR A 128 14.99 -15.28 -2.44
CA TYR A 128 16.12 -14.73 -3.18
C TYR A 128 16.23 -15.24 -4.62
N ASP A 129 16.03 -16.55 -4.83
CA ASP A 129 16.17 -17.22 -6.13
C ASP A 129 14.81 -17.43 -6.84
N SER A 130 13.71 -16.82 -6.35
CA SER A 130 12.39 -16.92 -6.97
C SER A 130 11.93 -15.57 -7.53
N ASN A 131 10.90 -15.62 -8.39
CA ASN A 131 10.14 -14.44 -8.69
C ASN A 131 9.41 -13.94 -7.43
N PRO A 132 9.20 -12.64 -7.26
CA PRO A 132 8.30 -12.12 -6.23
C PRO A 132 6.85 -12.37 -6.66
N TYR A 133 6.14 -13.21 -5.92
CA TYR A 133 4.75 -13.57 -6.22
C TYR A 133 3.78 -12.68 -5.46
N ILE A 134 2.68 -12.30 -6.12
CA ILE A 134 1.60 -11.52 -5.56
C ILE A 134 0.37 -12.41 -5.42
N LEU A 135 -0.20 -12.46 -4.22
CA LEU A 135 -1.55 -12.93 -3.99
C LEU A 135 -2.46 -11.74 -3.83
N MET A 136 -3.59 -11.71 -4.54
CA MET A 136 -4.61 -10.69 -4.36
C MET A 136 -6.02 -11.24 -4.63
N ASN A 137 -7.03 -10.45 -4.30
CA ASN A 137 -8.44 -10.76 -4.56
C ASN A 137 -9.03 -9.68 -5.48
N PHE A 138 -8.71 -9.77 -6.75
CA PHE A 138 -9.07 -8.78 -7.76
C PHE A 138 -10.56 -8.79 -8.06
N THR A 139 -11.23 -7.66 -7.88
CA THR A 139 -12.66 -7.45 -8.14
C THR A 139 -12.93 -6.49 -9.30
N GLY A 140 -11.87 -5.92 -9.88
CA GLY A 140 -11.97 -4.92 -10.94
C GLY A 140 -12.28 -3.49 -10.46
N SER A 141 -12.34 -3.25 -9.15
CA SER A 141 -12.54 -1.90 -8.58
C SER A 141 -11.27 -1.06 -8.66
N TYR A 142 -11.40 0.24 -8.40
CA TYR A 142 -10.23 1.12 -8.21
C TYR A 142 -9.33 0.62 -7.05
N ASP A 143 -9.95 0.18 -5.96
CA ASP A 143 -9.22 -0.42 -4.84
C ASP A 143 -8.35 -1.61 -5.28
N SER A 144 -8.88 -2.48 -6.14
CA SER A 144 -8.09 -3.59 -6.71
C SER A 144 -6.94 -3.11 -7.60
N LEU A 145 -7.12 -2.02 -8.36
CA LEU A 145 -6.05 -1.42 -9.17
C LEU A 145 -4.98 -0.77 -8.28
N SER A 146 -5.38 -0.04 -7.23
CA SER A 146 -4.49 0.56 -6.25
C SER A 146 -3.69 -0.49 -5.48
N THR A 147 -4.37 -1.53 -4.99
CA THR A 147 -3.73 -2.69 -4.35
C THR A 147 -2.72 -3.37 -5.28
N LEU A 148 -3.06 -3.54 -6.56
CA LEU A 148 -2.13 -4.12 -7.53
C LEU A 148 -0.88 -3.24 -7.73
N ALA A 149 -1.04 -1.91 -7.77
CA ALA A 149 0.09 -0.97 -7.83
C ALA A 149 0.99 -1.09 -6.58
N HIS A 150 0.38 -1.19 -5.40
CA HIS A 150 1.04 -1.38 -4.11
C HIS A 150 1.89 -2.66 -4.11
N GLU A 151 1.27 -3.80 -4.38
CA GLU A 151 1.94 -5.10 -4.36
C GLU A 151 3.04 -5.22 -5.43
N LEU A 152 2.84 -4.60 -6.59
CA LEU A 152 3.90 -4.49 -7.59
C LEU A 152 5.08 -3.64 -7.10
N GLY A 153 4.85 -2.62 -6.26
CA GLY A 153 5.91 -1.86 -5.61
C GLY A 153 6.80 -2.75 -4.75
N HIS A 154 6.21 -3.57 -3.89
CA HIS A 154 6.93 -4.57 -3.09
C HIS A 154 7.66 -5.59 -3.97
N SER A 155 6.99 -6.09 -5.01
CA SER A 155 7.58 -7.06 -5.94
C SER A 155 8.80 -6.49 -6.64
N MET A 156 8.72 -5.27 -7.14
CA MET A 156 9.85 -4.62 -7.82
C MET A 156 10.99 -4.29 -6.85
N HIS A 157 10.67 -3.88 -5.61
CA HIS A 157 11.68 -3.68 -4.57
C HIS A 157 12.45 -4.98 -4.29
N SER A 158 11.74 -6.08 -4.04
CA SER A 158 12.36 -7.41 -3.83
C SER A 158 13.18 -7.86 -5.05
N TYR A 159 12.63 -7.68 -6.25
CA TYR A 159 13.28 -8.04 -7.50
C TYR A 159 14.62 -7.31 -7.68
N TYR A 160 14.65 -6.00 -7.45
CA TYR A 160 15.90 -5.23 -7.56
C TYR A 160 16.86 -5.53 -6.41
N SER A 161 16.36 -5.66 -5.18
CA SER A 161 17.19 -6.00 -4.03
C SER A 161 17.91 -7.34 -4.24
N ASN A 162 17.19 -8.37 -4.68
CA ASN A 162 17.74 -9.70 -4.92
C ASN A 162 18.77 -9.71 -6.06
N ARG A 163 18.59 -8.88 -7.08
CA ARG A 163 19.51 -8.81 -8.23
C ARG A 163 20.80 -8.07 -7.95
N HIS A 164 20.77 -7.08 -7.06
CA HIS A 164 21.92 -6.20 -6.82
C HIS A 164 22.67 -6.50 -5.51
N ASN A 165 22.07 -7.32 -4.65
CA ASN A 165 22.69 -7.69 -3.38
C ASN A 165 22.95 -9.20 -3.31
N ARG A 166 23.90 -9.59 -2.45
CA ARG A 166 24.10 -10.98 -2.08
C ARG A 166 22.94 -11.45 -1.18
N PRO A 167 22.65 -12.77 -1.11
CA PRO A 167 21.51 -13.30 -0.33
C PRO A 167 21.44 -12.78 1.10
N MET A 168 22.58 -12.65 1.77
CA MET A 168 22.66 -12.17 3.15
C MET A 168 22.32 -10.68 3.31
N LEU A 169 22.33 -9.90 2.22
CA LEU A 169 22.11 -8.45 2.21
C LEU A 169 20.86 -8.05 1.40
N ALA A 170 20.14 -9.01 0.86
CA ALA A 170 18.99 -8.75 0.01
C ALA A 170 17.69 -8.43 0.78
N ASN A 171 17.62 -8.86 2.05
CA ASN A 171 16.49 -8.52 2.91
C ASN A 171 16.54 -7.05 3.32
N TYR A 172 15.38 -6.43 3.42
CA TYR A 172 15.22 -5.05 3.81
C TYR A 172 14.17 -4.91 4.92
N GLN A 173 14.22 -3.79 5.64
CA GLN A 173 13.34 -3.52 6.76
C GLN A 173 11.95 -3.10 6.27
N ILE A 174 10.90 -3.42 7.05
CA ILE A 174 9.51 -3.08 6.72
C ILE A 174 9.33 -1.57 6.51
N PHE A 175 10.03 -0.75 7.25
CA PHE A 175 10.01 0.72 7.10
C PHE A 175 10.39 1.19 5.70
N VAL A 176 11.31 0.50 5.02
CA VAL A 176 11.75 0.82 3.65
C VAL A 176 10.86 0.13 2.63
N ALA A 177 10.26 -1.02 2.97
CA ALA A 177 9.37 -1.75 2.09
C ALA A 177 8.21 -0.90 1.59
N GLU A 178 7.56 -0.18 2.51
CA GLU A 178 6.38 0.64 2.21
C GLU A 178 6.70 1.91 1.40
N VAL A 179 7.97 2.31 1.29
CA VAL A 179 8.36 3.42 0.40
C VAL A 179 8.10 3.04 -1.06
N ALA A 180 8.46 1.83 -1.48
CA ALA A 180 8.26 1.39 -2.85
C ALA A 180 6.77 1.22 -3.21
N SER A 181 5.99 0.63 -2.32
CA SER A 181 4.56 0.42 -2.50
C SER A 181 3.78 1.74 -2.57
N THR A 182 4.00 2.63 -1.61
CA THR A 182 3.30 3.92 -1.54
C THR A 182 3.69 4.87 -2.69
N VAL A 183 4.93 4.84 -3.17
CA VAL A 183 5.33 5.60 -4.36
C VAL A 183 4.55 5.14 -5.59
N ASN A 184 4.38 3.84 -5.79
CA ASN A 184 3.57 3.33 -6.90
C ASN A 184 2.11 3.81 -6.82
N GLU A 185 1.49 3.77 -5.63
CA GLU A 185 0.13 4.26 -5.43
C GLU A 185 0.01 5.77 -5.72
N ILE A 186 0.94 6.56 -5.22
CA ILE A 186 0.95 8.02 -5.45
C ILE A 186 1.08 8.32 -6.95
N LEU A 187 1.96 7.63 -7.67
CA LEU A 187 2.15 7.79 -9.11
C LEU A 187 0.90 7.37 -9.88
N LEU A 188 0.27 6.26 -9.49
CA LEU A 188 -1.00 5.82 -10.07
C LEU A 188 -2.10 6.86 -9.87
N ASN A 189 -2.30 7.33 -8.63
CA ASN A 189 -3.32 8.32 -8.30
C ASN A 189 -3.11 9.63 -9.08
N ARG A 190 -1.87 10.10 -9.13
CA ARG A 190 -1.53 11.29 -9.90
C ARG A 190 -1.83 11.11 -11.38
N TYR A 191 -1.43 9.99 -11.97
CA TYR A 191 -1.72 9.68 -13.37
C TYR A 191 -3.23 9.66 -13.66
N LEU A 192 -4.03 8.99 -12.82
CA LEU A 192 -5.47 8.90 -13.00
C LEU A 192 -6.15 10.28 -12.85
N LEU A 193 -5.71 11.08 -11.89
CA LEU A 193 -6.21 12.44 -11.70
C LEU A 193 -5.81 13.38 -12.84
N ASP A 194 -4.61 13.28 -13.38
CA ASP A 194 -4.13 14.13 -14.47
C ASP A 194 -4.77 13.78 -15.83
N THR A 195 -5.17 12.51 -16.01
CA THR A 195 -5.75 12.03 -17.25
C THR A 195 -7.28 12.04 -17.29
N SER A 196 -7.94 12.18 -16.14
CA SER A 196 -9.40 12.24 -16.06
C SER A 196 -9.91 13.67 -15.90
N THR A 197 -10.91 14.03 -16.70
CA THR A 197 -11.69 15.29 -16.56
C THR A 197 -13.02 15.07 -15.85
N ASP A 198 -13.42 13.84 -15.62
CA ASP A 198 -14.66 13.48 -14.92
C ASP A 198 -14.53 13.81 -13.42
N LYS A 199 -15.36 14.75 -12.96
CA LYS A 199 -15.33 15.22 -11.57
C LYS A 199 -15.78 14.15 -10.57
N ALA A 200 -16.74 13.30 -10.92
CA ALA A 200 -17.22 12.23 -10.03
C ALA A 200 -16.13 11.18 -9.83
N TYR A 201 -15.51 10.74 -10.93
CA TYR A 201 -14.38 9.81 -10.87
C TYR A 201 -13.18 10.37 -10.10
N ARG A 202 -12.84 11.65 -10.30
CA ARG A 202 -11.76 12.31 -9.56
C ARG A 202 -12.03 12.37 -8.05
N ARG A 203 -13.28 12.64 -7.64
CA ARG A 203 -13.67 12.63 -6.21
C ARG A 203 -13.60 11.22 -5.64
N TYR A 204 -14.04 10.21 -6.41
CA TYR A 204 -13.95 8.81 -6.01
C TYR A 204 -12.51 8.35 -5.77
N ILE A 205 -11.53 8.79 -6.58
CA ILE A 205 -10.11 8.48 -6.35
C ILE A 205 -9.56 9.20 -5.10
N LEU A 206 -10.12 10.36 -4.75
CA LEU A 206 -9.65 11.18 -3.63
C LEU A 206 -10.35 10.85 -2.29
N SER A 207 -11.43 10.08 -2.30
CA SER A 207 -12.18 9.66 -1.10
C SER A 207 -11.59 8.42 -0.47
#